data_01202a66d61bb11b2ca8c2b330eeec01
#
_entry.id   01202a66d61bb11b2ca8c2b330eeec01
#
_cell.length_a   1.000
_cell.length_b   1.000
_cell.length_c   1.000
_cell.angle_alpha   90.00
_cell.angle_beta   90.00
_cell.angle_gamma   90.00
#
_symmetry.space_group_name_H-M   'P 1'
#
loop_
_entity.id
_entity.type
_entity.pdbx_description
1 polymer ?
#
loop_
_entity_poly.entity_id
_entity_poly.type
_entity_poly.pdbx_seq_one_letter_code
_entity_poly.pdbx_strand_id
1 'polypeptide(L)'
;MITLDALNEYDALTVWKSHLAGVIEENPFMQKDLDNIKTDPKAFQRLFEQVTNRWISGEHDRESAPRWKDFKARVTKGLRTIMDGHGPGSEIAVVTSAGTISVVMQQSLGLSDKKTLELSWQILNSSVTRFRYNGDRIALSGFNDISHLDATGNSDFLTYR
;
A
#
# COMPACT_ATOMS: atom_id res chain seq x y z
N MET A 1 -17.36 16.15 3.43
CA MET A 1 -16.27 15.25 2.99
C MET A 1 -15.13 16.13 2.51
N ILE A 2 -13.89 15.86 2.97
CA ILE A 2 -12.68 16.59 2.59
C ILE A 2 -11.81 15.63 1.79
N THR A 3 -11.27 16.08 0.67
CA THR A 3 -10.32 15.31 -0.14
C THR A 3 -8.90 15.68 0.27
N LEU A 4 -8.04 14.68 0.47
CA LEU A 4 -6.65 14.83 0.85
C LEU A 4 -5.77 14.03 -0.12
N ASP A 5 -5.18 14.71 -1.11
CA ASP A 5 -4.31 14.08 -2.12
C ASP A 5 -3.10 13.36 -1.51
N ALA A 6 -2.69 13.81 -0.31
CA ALA A 6 -1.63 13.15 0.44
C ALA A 6 -1.91 11.68 0.76
N LEU A 7 -3.18 11.25 0.77
CA LEU A 7 -3.60 9.88 1.04
C LEU A 7 -4.00 9.09 -0.22
N ASN A 8 -3.72 9.62 -1.41
CA ASN A 8 -3.89 8.86 -2.65
C ASN A 8 -2.87 7.72 -2.73
N GLU A 9 -3.22 6.67 -3.46
CA GLU A 9 -2.30 5.57 -3.75
C GLU A 9 -1.06 6.05 -4.54
N TYR A 10 0.00 5.26 -4.55
CA TYR A 10 1.12 5.47 -5.46
C TYR A 10 0.75 5.10 -6.90
N ASP A 11 1.43 5.72 -7.86
CA ASP A 11 1.24 5.38 -9.27
C ASP A 11 1.94 4.05 -9.61
N ALA A 12 1.20 2.95 -9.42
CA ALA A 12 1.70 1.59 -9.65
C ALA A 12 2.13 1.38 -11.12
N LEU A 13 1.46 2.03 -12.08
CA LEU A 13 1.81 1.89 -13.49
C LEU A 13 3.15 2.55 -13.80
N THR A 14 3.40 3.73 -13.26
CA THR A 14 4.69 4.42 -13.43
C THR A 14 5.80 3.69 -12.68
N VAL A 15 5.54 3.16 -11.47
CA VAL A 15 6.49 2.27 -10.75
C VAL A 15 6.84 1.06 -11.61
N TRP A 16 5.83 0.36 -12.15
CA TRP A 16 6.03 -0.78 -13.03
C TRP A 16 6.92 -0.43 -14.23
N LYS A 17 6.58 0.60 -14.98
CA LYS A 17 7.34 1.03 -16.18
C LYS A 17 8.78 1.42 -15.85
N SER A 18 9.01 2.01 -14.68
CA SER A 18 10.34 2.50 -14.28
C SER A 18 11.29 1.40 -13.82
N HIS A 19 10.77 0.28 -13.32
CA HIS A 19 11.59 -0.76 -12.69
C HIS A 19 11.62 -2.09 -13.45
N LEU A 20 10.62 -2.38 -14.32
CA LEU A 20 10.51 -3.69 -14.99
C LEU A 20 11.74 -4.05 -15.81
N ALA A 21 12.25 -3.11 -16.60
CA ALA A 21 13.44 -3.38 -17.44
C ALA A 21 14.65 -3.77 -16.59
N GLY A 22 14.87 -3.09 -15.46
CA GLY A 22 15.95 -3.43 -14.55
C GLY A 22 15.75 -4.78 -13.85
N VAL A 23 14.51 -5.17 -13.54
CA VAL A 23 14.21 -6.52 -13.02
C VAL A 23 14.61 -7.59 -14.02
N ILE A 24 14.29 -7.40 -15.32
CA ILE A 24 14.65 -8.36 -16.37
C ILE A 24 16.17 -8.41 -16.59
N GLU A 25 16.84 -7.25 -16.56
CA GLU A 25 18.30 -7.15 -16.70
C GLU A 25 19.03 -7.88 -15.57
N GLU A 26 18.59 -7.71 -14.32
CA GLU A 26 19.18 -8.36 -13.15
C GLU A 26 18.81 -9.84 -13.02
N ASN A 27 17.62 -10.22 -13.51
CA ASN A 27 17.15 -11.60 -13.51
C ASN A 27 16.49 -11.99 -14.85
N PRO A 28 17.29 -12.42 -15.85
CA PRO A 28 16.77 -12.77 -17.17
C PRO A 28 15.71 -13.88 -17.19
N PHE A 29 15.63 -14.71 -16.16
CA PHE A 29 14.56 -15.73 -16.04
C PHE A 29 13.16 -15.10 -15.92
N MET A 30 13.06 -13.86 -15.44
CA MET A 30 11.80 -13.11 -15.36
C MET A 30 11.22 -12.75 -16.73
N GLN A 31 12.02 -12.84 -17.81
CA GLN A 31 11.54 -12.66 -19.19
C GLN A 31 10.43 -13.66 -19.51
N LYS A 32 10.55 -14.93 -19.05
CA LYS A 32 9.52 -15.95 -19.23
C LYS A 32 8.20 -15.56 -18.56
N ASP A 33 8.25 -14.96 -17.39
CA ASP A 33 7.03 -14.45 -16.71
C ASP A 33 6.42 -13.28 -17.48
N LEU A 34 7.25 -12.39 -18.02
CA LEU A 34 6.77 -11.29 -18.85
C LEU A 34 6.06 -11.79 -20.11
N ASP A 35 6.61 -12.80 -20.79
CA ASP A 35 6.01 -13.41 -21.97
C ASP A 35 4.66 -14.08 -21.67
N ASN A 36 4.49 -14.59 -20.44
CA ASN A 36 3.29 -15.29 -20.01
C ASN A 36 2.33 -14.42 -19.16
N ILE A 37 2.56 -13.15 -19.02
CA ILE A 37 1.83 -12.26 -18.12
C ILE A 37 0.31 -12.23 -18.36
N LYS A 38 -0.13 -12.50 -19.59
CA LYS A 38 -1.55 -12.51 -19.97
C LYS A 38 -2.24 -13.87 -19.74
N THR A 39 -1.46 -14.95 -19.65
CA THR A 39 -1.95 -16.31 -19.61
C THR A 39 -1.72 -16.99 -18.26
N ASP A 40 -0.77 -16.50 -17.47
CA ASP A 40 -0.48 -16.99 -16.11
C ASP A 40 -0.65 -15.86 -15.08
N PRO A 41 -1.73 -15.85 -14.29
CA PRO A 41 -1.90 -14.83 -13.22
C PRO A 41 -0.75 -14.82 -12.21
N LYS A 42 -0.09 -15.94 -11.97
CA LYS A 42 1.07 -16.03 -11.08
C LYS A 42 2.31 -15.37 -11.67
N ALA A 43 2.45 -15.34 -13.01
CA ALA A 43 3.54 -14.63 -13.67
C ALA A 43 3.47 -13.12 -13.39
N PHE A 44 2.29 -12.52 -13.47
CA PHE A 44 2.09 -11.12 -13.09
C PHE A 44 2.49 -10.89 -11.62
N GLN A 45 2.02 -11.74 -10.72
CA GLN A 45 2.30 -11.60 -9.30
C GLN A 45 3.81 -11.66 -9.00
N ARG A 46 4.53 -12.64 -9.58
CA ARG A 46 5.99 -12.76 -9.41
C ARG A 46 6.73 -11.53 -9.92
N LEU A 47 6.39 -11.05 -11.12
CA LEU A 47 7.00 -9.83 -11.68
C LEU A 47 6.68 -8.61 -10.84
N PHE A 48 5.43 -8.46 -10.41
CA PHE A 48 5.02 -7.32 -9.59
C PHE A 48 5.75 -7.28 -8.25
N GLU A 49 5.95 -8.44 -7.64
CA GLU A 49 6.75 -8.58 -6.43
C GLU A 49 8.21 -8.12 -6.65
N GLN A 50 8.85 -8.54 -7.74
CA GLN A 50 10.23 -8.14 -8.04
C GLN A 50 10.33 -6.62 -8.33
N VAL A 51 9.39 -6.10 -9.12
CA VAL A 51 9.32 -4.66 -9.43
C VAL A 51 9.15 -3.83 -8.16
N THR A 52 8.25 -4.23 -7.29
CA THR A 52 7.98 -3.49 -6.05
C THR A 52 9.10 -3.66 -5.03
N ASN A 53 9.74 -4.83 -4.93
CA ASN A 53 10.93 -5.02 -4.11
C ASN A 53 12.08 -4.11 -4.57
N ARG A 54 12.30 -4.00 -5.89
CA ARG A 54 13.29 -3.09 -6.47
C ARG A 54 12.96 -1.63 -6.16
N TRP A 55 11.69 -1.24 -6.24
CA TRP A 55 11.22 0.10 -5.92
C TRP A 55 11.44 0.48 -4.45
N ILE A 56 11.05 -0.40 -3.51
CA ILE A 56 11.16 -0.10 -2.08
C ILE A 56 12.61 -0.13 -1.56
N SER A 57 13.56 -0.76 -2.29
CA SER A 57 14.98 -0.75 -1.91
C SER A 57 15.58 0.66 -1.94
N GLY A 58 15.06 1.52 -2.82
CA GLY A 58 15.58 2.88 -3.04
C GLY A 58 16.93 2.92 -3.78
N GLU A 59 17.56 1.78 -4.05
CA GLU A 59 18.87 1.69 -4.71
C GLU A 59 18.82 2.17 -6.17
N HIS A 60 17.62 2.14 -6.75
CA HIS A 60 17.37 2.50 -8.16
C HIS A 60 16.51 3.76 -8.29
N ASP A 61 16.45 4.57 -7.25
CA ASP A 61 15.71 5.82 -7.25
C ASP A 61 16.18 6.76 -8.38
N ARG A 62 15.23 7.33 -9.11
CA ARG A 62 15.45 8.37 -10.13
C ARG A 62 14.55 9.57 -9.83
N GLU A 63 15.01 10.78 -10.11
CA GLU A 63 14.20 11.98 -9.89
C GLU A 63 12.93 12.00 -10.74
N SER A 64 12.97 11.39 -11.91
CA SER A 64 11.85 11.34 -12.87
C SER A 64 10.83 10.23 -12.57
N ALA A 65 11.02 9.42 -11.53
CA ALA A 65 10.16 8.29 -11.21
C ALA A 65 9.64 8.38 -9.75
N PRO A 66 8.45 7.81 -9.47
CA PRO A 66 7.94 7.73 -8.11
C PRO A 66 8.92 6.98 -7.20
N ARG A 67 9.26 7.55 -6.04
CA ARG A 67 10.12 6.92 -5.07
C ARG A 67 9.33 6.48 -3.85
N TRP A 68 9.66 5.32 -3.30
CA TRP A 68 9.00 4.78 -2.11
C TRP A 68 9.09 5.73 -0.91
N LYS A 69 10.24 6.34 -0.70
CA LYS A 69 10.44 7.31 0.40
C LYS A 69 9.53 8.52 0.29
N ASP A 70 9.27 9.01 -0.94
CA ASP A 70 8.40 10.18 -1.14
C ASP A 70 6.93 9.82 -0.93
N PHE A 71 6.51 8.62 -1.36
CA PHE A 71 5.18 8.10 -1.06
C PHE A 71 4.96 8.00 0.46
N LYS A 72 5.90 7.40 1.20
CA LYS A 72 5.81 7.32 2.67
C LYS A 72 5.76 8.71 3.32
N ALA A 73 6.62 9.62 2.90
CA ALA A 73 6.65 10.99 3.44
C ALA A 73 5.32 11.72 3.19
N ARG A 74 4.74 11.57 1.99
CA ARG A 74 3.45 12.15 1.62
C ARG A 74 2.32 11.61 2.49
N VAL A 75 2.22 10.29 2.64
CA VAL A 75 1.21 9.64 3.50
C VAL A 75 1.37 10.07 4.96
N THR A 76 2.60 10.08 5.47
CA THR A 76 2.91 10.54 6.84
C THR A 76 2.44 11.98 7.07
N LYS A 77 2.70 12.87 6.12
CA LYS A 77 2.23 14.26 6.19
C LYS A 77 0.70 14.35 6.19
N GLY A 78 0.02 13.58 5.34
CA GLY A 78 -1.44 13.52 5.30
C GLY A 78 -2.04 13.03 6.61
N LEU A 79 -1.47 11.96 7.17
CA LEU A 79 -1.89 11.44 8.47
C LEU A 79 -1.72 12.50 9.58
N ARG A 80 -0.57 13.20 9.63
CA ARG A 80 -0.33 14.29 10.58
C ARG A 80 -1.36 15.39 10.45
N THR A 81 -1.67 15.81 9.23
CA THR A 81 -2.71 16.83 8.99
C THR A 81 -4.05 16.43 9.59
N ILE A 82 -4.42 15.14 9.50
CA ILE A 82 -5.65 14.64 10.11
C ILE A 82 -5.55 14.68 11.64
N MET A 83 -4.47 14.16 12.20
CA MET A 83 -4.31 14.06 13.66
C MET A 83 -4.26 15.44 14.31
N ASP A 84 -3.56 16.40 13.71
CA ASP A 84 -3.41 17.77 14.23
C ASP A 84 -4.70 18.59 14.08
N GLY A 85 -5.48 18.29 13.05
CA GLY A 85 -6.73 19.00 12.76
C GLY A 85 -7.93 18.58 13.63
N HIS A 86 -7.78 17.54 14.46
CA HIS A 86 -8.89 16.99 15.23
C HIS A 86 -8.51 16.73 16.68
N GLY A 87 -9.30 17.26 17.60
CA GLY A 87 -9.07 17.16 19.04
C GLY A 87 -9.37 15.78 19.63
N PRO A 88 -9.10 15.61 20.94
CA PRO A 88 -9.40 14.38 21.66
C PRO A 88 -10.87 13.95 21.54
N GLY A 89 -11.10 12.66 21.39
CA GLY A 89 -12.46 12.10 21.28
C GLY A 89 -13.07 12.21 19.88
N SER A 90 -12.36 12.74 18.89
CA SER A 90 -12.83 12.75 17.50
C SER A 90 -12.74 11.36 16.87
N GLU A 91 -13.80 10.98 16.16
CA GLU A 91 -13.81 9.81 15.28
C GLU A 91 -13.77 10.27 13.83
N ILE A 92 -12.81 9.73 13.08
CA ILE A 92 -12.53 10.14 11.70
C ILE A 92 -12.56 8.91 10.80
N ALA A 93 -13.40 8.93 9.78
CA ALA A 93 -13.39 7.93 8.73
C ALA A 93 -12.56 8.43 7.54
N VAL A 94 -11.61 7.61 7.10
CA VAL A 94 -10.77 7.86 5.92
C VAL A 94 -11.00 6.74 4.93
N VAL A 95 -11.35 7.09 3.69
CA VAL A 95 -11.45 6.14 2.58
C VAL A 95 -10.20 6.29 1.73
N THR A 96 -9.42 5.23 1.64
CA THR A 96 -8.16 5.21 0.92
C THR A 96 -7.80 3.79 0.48
N SER A 97 -6.62 3.59 -0.05
CA SER A 97 -6.13 2.35 -0.64
C SER A 97 -5.13 1.59 0.23
N ALA A 98 -4.86 0.35 -0.14
CA ALA A 98 -4.05 -0.58 0.63
C ALA A 98 -2.61 -0.09 0.87
N GLY A 99 -1.96 0.52 -0.13
CA GLY A 99 -0.61 1.06 0.03
C GLY A 99 -0.57 2.17 1.08
N THR A 100 -1.54 3.08 1.08
CA THR A 100 -1.66 4.13 2.08
C THR A 100 -1.90 3.55 3.48
N ILE A 101 -2.85 2.60 3.63
CA ILE A 101 -3.13 1.95 4.91
C ILE A 101 -1.86 1.25 5.44
N SER A 102 -1.12 0.55 4.57
CA SER A 102 0.09 -0.17 4.98
C SER A 102 1.21 0.76 5.48
N VAL A 103 1.36 1.96 4.90
CA VAL A 103 2.30 2.98 5.42
C VAL A 103 1.89 3.47 6.80
N VAL A 104 0.59 3.66 7.07
CA VAL A 104 0.11 4.01 8.42
C VAL A 104 0.37 2.87 9.40
N MET A 105 0.20 1.62 8.97
CA MET A 105 0.55 0.45 9.77
C MET A 105 2.05 0.35 10.03
N GLN A 106 2.89 0.69 9.05
CA GLN A 106 4.34 0.77 9.23
C GLN A 106 4.71 1.69 10.39
N GLN A 107 4.11 2.87 10.45
CA GLN A 107 4.36 3.83 11.54
C GLN A 107 3.89 3.32 12.89
N SER A 108 2.71 2.68 12.91
CA SER A 108 2.13 2.15 14.14
C SER A 108 2.89 0.96 14.73
N LEU A 109 3.45 0.10 13.88
CA LEU A 109 4.03 -1.20 14.25
C LEU A 109 5.55 -1.25 14.09
N GLY A 110 6.20 -0.21 13.52
CA GLY A 110 7.64 -0.20 13.26
C GLY A 110 8.07 -1.23 12.20
N LEU A 111 7.24 -1.44 11.16
CA LEU A 111 7.53 -2.45 10.14
C LEU A 111 8.66 -2.00 9.21
N SER A 112 9.43 -2.98 8.68
CA SER A 112 10.32 -2.73 7.56
C SER A 112 9.53 -2.43 6.27
N ASP A 113 10.15 -1.77 5.30
CA ASP A 113 9.52 -1.47 4.00
C ASP A 113 9.02 -2.74 3.30
N LYS A 114 9.80 -3.82 3.34
CA LYS A 114 9.41 -5.11 2.81
C LYS A 114 8.15 -5.66 3.48
N LYS A 115 8.10 -5.65 4.82
CA LYS A 115 6.92 -6.12 5.56
C LYS A 115 5.70 -5.25 5.32
N THR A 116 5.89 -3.95 5.14
CA THR A 116 4.82 -3.00 4.79
C THR A 116 4.19 -3.35 3.44
N LEU A 117 5.03 -3.66 2.45
CA LEU A 117 4.57 -4.06 1.13
C LEU A 117 3.84 -5.42 1.17
N GLU A 118 4.43 -6.44 1.81
CA GLU A 118 3.80 -7.76 1.98
C GLU A 118 2.41 -7.64 2.65
N LEU A 119 2.28 -6.74 3.62
CA LEU A 119 1.02 -6.50 4.32
C LEU A 119 -0.02 -5.83 3.42
N SER A 120 0.39 -4.91 2.54
CA SER A 120 -0.51 -4.22 1.63
C SER A 120 -1.30 -5.18 0.73
N TRP A 121 -0.71 -6.32 0.40
CA TRP A 121 -1.35 -7.34 -0.44
C TRP A 121 -2.41 -8.17 0.28
N GLN A 122 -2.45 -8.09 1.60
CA GLN A 122 -3.43 -8.83 2.43
C GLN A 122 -4.67 -7.99 2.73
N ILE A 123 -4.65 -6.71 2.39
CA ILE A 123 -5.77 -5.80 2.68
C ILE A 123 -6.90 -6.08 1.68
N LEU A 124 -8.04 -6.49 2.22
CA LEU A 124 -9.24 -6.75 1.44
C LEU A 124 -9.94 -5.44 1.05
N ASN A 125 -10.55 -5.44 -0.13
CA ASN A 125 -11.36 -4.31 -0.55
C ASN A 125 -12.52 -4.10 0.44
N SER A 126 -12.81 -2.84 0.72
CA SER A 126 -13.86 -2.43 1.68
C SER A 126 -13.62 -2.87 3.12
N SER A 127 -12.45 -3.42 3.46
CA SER A 127 -12.12 -3.72 4.86
C SER A 127 -11.91 -2.46 5.70
N VAL A 128 -12.08 -2.59 7.00
CA VAL A 128 -11.90 -1.50 7.96
C VAL A 128 -10.65 -1.77 8.81
N THR A 129 -9.67 -0.86 8.73
CA THR A 129 -8.50 -0.85 9.61
C THR A 129 -8.62 0.32 10.57
N ARG A 130 -8.52 0.07 11.88
CA ARG A 130 -8.73 1.06 12.93
C ARG A 130 -7.43 1.41 13.63
N PHE A 131 -7.22 2.70 13.82
CA PHE A 131 -6.11 3.23 14.60
C PHE A 131 -6.63 4.11 15.74
N ARG A 132 -5.87 4.15 16.82
CA ARG A 132 -6.01 5.15 17.89
C ARG A 132 -4.80 6.06 17.84
N TYR A 133 -5.00 7.34 18.10
CA TYR A 133 -3.88 8.29 18.15
C TYR A 133 -3.98 9.21 19.36
N ASN A 134 -2.83 9.69 19.83
CA ASN A 134 -2.70 10.68 20.86
C ASN A 134 -1.41 11.46 20.64
N GLY A 135 -1.52 12.74 20.30
CA GLY A 135 -0.39 13.53 19.84
C GLY A 135 0.32 12.85 18.67
N ASP A 136 1.61 12.56 18.84
CA ASP A 136 2.45 11.93 17.82
C ASP A 136 2.34 10.40 17.76
N ARG A 137 1.66 9.80 18.72
CA ARG A 137 1.54 8.34 18.79
C ARG A 137 0.34 7.86 18.03
N ILE A 138 0.56 6.80 17.24
CA ILE A 138 -0.50 6.05 16.59
C ILE A 138 -0.38 4.58 16.96
N ALA A 139 -1.49 3.92 17.24
CA ALA A 139 -1.55 2.51 17.61
C ALA A 139 -2.64 1.81 16.80
N LEU A 140 -2.31 0.64 16.24
CA LEU A 140 -3.28 -0.23 15.58
C LEU A 140 -4.26 -0.78 16.62
N SER A 141 -5.56 -0.72 16.34
CA SER A 141 -6.60 -1.29 17.21
C SER A 141 -7.51 -2.30 16.50
N GLY A 142 -7.41 -2.42 15.19
CA GLY A 142 -8.10 -3.44 14.38
C GLY A 142 -7.54 -3.43 12.97
N PHE A 143 -7.40 -4.60 12.37
CA PHE A 143 -6.84 -4.74 11.02
C PHE A 143 -7.76 -5.56 10.14
N ASN A 144 -8.02 -5.05 8.94
CA ASN A 144 -8.65 -5.79 7.85
C ASN A 144 -10.02 -6.39 8.23
N ASP A 145 -10.78 -5.69 9.06
CA ASP A 145 -12.09 -6.13 9.55
C ASP A 145 -13.13 -6.07 8.41
N ILE A 146 -13.74 -7.21 8.12
CA ILE A 146 -14.75 -7.41 7.09
C ILE A 146 -16.10 -7.86 7.66
N SER A 147 -16.31 -7.73 8.95
CA SER A 147 -17.52 -8.24 9.63
C SER A 147 -18.82 -7.75 8.99
N HIS A 148 -18.82 -6.53 8.43
CA HIS A 148 -19.97 -5.97 7.71
C HIS A 148 -20.24 -6.65 6.37
N LEU A 149 -19.20 -7.22 5.72
CA LEU A 149 -19.35 -8.01 4.49
C LEU A 149 -19.79 -9.43 4.83
N ASP A 150 -19.16 -10.05 5.84
CA ASP A 150 -19.52 -11.38 6.32
C ASP A 150 -20.99 -11.47 6.77
N ALA A 151 -21.51 -10.40 7.38
CA ALA A 151 -22.90 -10.30 7.80
C ALA A 151 -23.90 -10.40 6.63
N THR A 152 -23.46 -10.18 5.39
CA THR A 152 -24.33 -10.32 4.20
C THR A 152 -24.49 -11.78 3.76
N GLY A 153 -23.61 -12.68 4.19
CA GLY A 153 -23.56 -14.08 3.75
C GLY A 153 -23.15 -14.27 2.28
N ASN A 154 -22.72 -13.20 1.60
CA ASN A 154 -22.33 -13.24 0.18
C ASN A 154 -20.82 -13.13 0.02
N SER A 155 -20.16 -14.25 -0.32
CA SER A 155 -18.71 -14.33 -0.54
C SER A 155 -18.22 -13.53 -1.76
N ASP A 156 -19.08 -13.17 -2.70
CA ASP A 156 -18.71 -12.40 -3.89
C ASP A 156 -18.28 -10.96 -3.56
N PHE A 157 -18.62 -10.49 -2.35
CA PHE A 157 -18.14 -9.20 -1.85
C PHE A 157 -16.70 -9.23 -1.38
N LEU A 158 -16.12 -10.42 -1.15
CA LEU A 158 -14.74 -10.57 -0.74
C LEU A 158 -13.83 -10.54 -1.96
N THR A 159 -13.27 -9.38 -2.24
CA THR A 159 -12.35 -9.20 -3.35
C THR A 159 -10.98 -8.79 -2.85
N TYR A 160 -9.97 -9.34 -3.49
CA TYR A 160 -8.56 -8.99 -3.30
C TYR A 160 -8.13 -8.03 -4.41
N ARG A 161 -7.09 -7.29 -4.12
CA ARG A 161 -6.51 -6.37 -5.07
C ARG A 161 -5.66 -7.10 -6.13
#